data_e63a3070a1fdea00a4b412ae63efb5c7
#
_entry.id   e63a3070a1fdea00a4b412ae63efb5c7
#
_cell.length_a   1.000
_cell.length_b   1.000
_cell.length_c   1.000
_cell.angle_alpha   90.00
_cell.angle_beta   90.00
_cell.angle_gamma   90.00
#
_symmetry.space_group_name_H-M   'P 1'
#
loop_
_entity.id
_entity.type
_entity.pdbx_description
1 polymer ?
#
loop_
_entity_poly.entity_id
_entity_poly.type
_entity_poly.pdbx_seq_one_letter_code
_entity_poly.pdbx_strand_id
1 'polypeptide(L)'
;MASADQESGEHAGFDGARARMRLRVPSVAERVAEELRYQLAEGFLVPGAKLTEATIAEDLGVSRNTVREAFAELAGERLLIRQPNRGVYVATLEAGDIHDVYTVRRAIEVSSIRAGGSPERVAAVRAAVEEGKLAAAANDNEGLGSANQHFHGAIVALAESNRLNTIMAQILAEMRLYFHKATMNAHFYSDWLAENEQICAALEAGELERAGDLLLAYLNRSEQQQAAIHGE
;
A
#
# COMPACT_ATOMS: atom_id res chain seq x y z
N MET A 1 40.08 -52.90 23.97
CA MET A 1 39.71 -52.59 22.57
C MET A 1 38.24 -52.17 22.61
N ALA A 2 38.01 -50.88 22.62
CA ALA A 2 36.67 -50.31 22.65
C ALA A 2 36.35 -49.76 21.25
N SER A 3 35.33 -50.32 20.62
CA SER A 3 34.78 -49.86 19.37
C SER A 3 34.02 -48.55 19.64
N ALA A 4 34.41 -47.49 18.93
CA ALA A 4 33.69 -46.27 18.89
C ALA A 4 32.54 -46.37 17.85
N ASP A 5 31.30 -46.42 18.35
CA ASP A 5 30.13 -46.24 17.52
C ASP A 5 30.05 -44.76 17.11
N GLN A 6 30.25 -44.50 15.82
CA GLN A 6 29.90 -43.20 15.21
C GLN A 6 28.39 -43.18 14.97
N GLU A 7 27.66 -42.48 15.82
CA GLU A 7 26.31 -42.04 15.49
C GLU A 7 26.38 -40.97 14.41
N SER A 8 26.14 -41.36 13.17
CA SER A 8 25.86 -40.47 12.04
C SER A 8 24.45 -39.88 12.29
N GLY A 9 24.39 -38.68 12.84
CA GLY A 9 23.15 -37.90 12.91
C GLY A 9 22.66 -37.61 11.48
N GLU A 10 21.62 -38.30 11.05
CA GLU A 10 20.85 -37.95 9.88
C GLU A 10 20.23 -36.57 10.12
N HIS A 11 20.82 -35.53 9.53
CA HIS A 11 20.11 -34.27 9.36
C HIS A 11 18.88 -34.54 8.49
N ALA A 12 17.68 -34.41 9.03
CA ALA A 12 16.45 -34.45 8.27
C ALA A 12 16.60 -33.54 7.06
N GLY A 13 16.59 -34.14 5.86
CA GLY A 13 16.90 -33.44 4.61
C GLY A 13 15.87 -32.37 4.32
N PHE A 14 16.23 -31.12 4.56
CA PHE A 14 15.44 -29.98 4.13
C PHE A 14 15.51 -29.90 2.60
N ASP A 15 14.41 -30.26 1.91
CA ASP A 15 14.31 -30.12 0.45
C ASP A 15 14.04 -28.66 0.10
N GLY A 16 15.15 -27.92 -0.08
CA GLY A 16 15.11 -26.50 -0.43
C GLY A 16 14.48 -26.21 -1.79
N ALA A 17 14.41 -27.17 -2.71
CA ALA A 17 13.76 -26.98 -4.00
C ALA A 17 12.23 -27.01 -3.86
N ARG A 18 11.70 -27.98 -3.09
CA ARG A 18 10.28 -28.06 -2.74
C ARG A 18 9.83 -26.89 -1.85
N ALA A 19 10.68 -26.47 -0.91
CA ALA A 19 10.41 -25.30 -0.07
C ALA A 19 10.32 -24.02 -0.90
N ARG A 20 11.22 -23.79 -1.84
CA ARG A 20 11.17 -22.62 -2.75
C ARG A 20 9.93 -22.61 -3.63
N MET A 21 9.45 -23.76 -4.08
CA MET A 21 8.25 -23.85 -4.91
C MET A 21 6.98 -23.56 -4.10
N ARG A 22 6.93 -23.94 -2.81
CA ARG A 22 5.81 -23.63 -1.90
C ARG A 22 5.79 -22.16 -1.47
N LEU A 23 6.95 -21.55 -1.28
CA LEU A 23 7.10 -20.14 -0.91
C LEU A 23 6.78 -19.17 -2.09
N ARG A 24 6.58 -19.67 -3.32
CA ARG A 24 6.21 -18.83 -4.48
C ARG A 24 4.71 -18.66 -4.67
N VAL A 25 3.89 -19.46 -4.00
CA VAL A 25 2.42 -19.36 -4.04
C VAL A 25 1.96 -18.73 -2.74
N PRO A 26 1.36 -17.53 -2.77
CA PRO A 26 0.82 -16.90 -1.58
C PRO A 26 -0.19 -17.82 -0.89
N SER A 27 -0.14 -17.91 0.42
CA SER A 27 -1.12 -18.63 1.22
C SER A 27 -2.52 -18.00 1.04
N VAL A 28 -3.57 -18.73 1.41
CA VAL A 28 -4.93 -18.17 1.39
C VAL A 28 -5.04 -16.98 2.35
N ALA A 29 -4.33 -17.02 3.49
CA ALA A 29 -4.31 -15.92 4.46
C ALA A 29 -3.64 -14.67 3.89
N GLU A 30 -2.49 -14.80 3.19
CA GLU A 30 -1.84 -13.69 2.50
C GLU A 30 -2.74 -13.06 1.42
N ARG A 31 -3.47 -13.87 0.65
CA ARG A 31 -4.44 -13.34 -0.34
C ARG A 31 -5.62 -12.62 0.31
N VAL A 32 -6.10 -13.09 1.46
CA VAL A 32 -7.13 -12.40 2.24
C VAL A 32 -6.59 -11.08 2.79
N ALA A 33 -5.34 -11.05 3.29
CA ALA A 33 -4.70 -9.82 3.75
C ALA A 33 -4.52 -8.81 2.59
N GLU A 34 -4.13 -9.29 1.41
CA GLU A 34 -3.99 -8.47 0.19
C GLU A 34 -5.34 -7.87 -0.24
N GLU A 35 -6.41 -8.64 -0.24
CA GLU A 35 -7.77 -8.16 -0.54
C GLU A 35 -8.24 -7.11 0.47
N LEU A 36 -8.05 -7.35 1.77
CA LEU A 36 -8.43 -6.38 2.80
C LEU A 36 -7.59 -5.10 2.71
N ARG A 37 -6.31 -5.21 2.37
CA ARG A 37 -5.42 -4.06 2.14
C ARG A 37 -5.89 -3.24 0.93
N TYR A 38 -6.29 -3.93 -0.15
CA TYR A 38 -6.91 -3.27 -1.30
C TYR A 38 -8.17 -2.52 -0.91
N GLN A 39 -9.09 -3.13 -0.15
CA GLN A 39 -10.31 -2.47 0.30
C GLN A 39 -10.05 -1.28 1.23
N LEU A 40 -8.98 -1.33 2.04
CA LEU A 40 -8.53 -0.18 2.82
C LEU A 40 -8.03 0.94 1.91
N ALA A 41 -7.18 0.63 0.92
CA ALA A 41 -6.64 1.61 -0.02
C ALA A 41 -7.73 2.26 -0.87
N GLU A 42 -8.75 1.51 -1.28
CA GLU A 42 -9.91 2.04 -2.01
C GLU A 42 -10.90 2.82 -1.12
N GLY A 43 -10.76 2.74 0.21
CA GLY A 43 -11.61 3.45 1.15
C GLY A 43 -12.94 2.75 1.51
N PHE A 44 -13.15 1.50 1.06
CA PHE A 44 -14.33 0.72 1.44
C PHE A 44 -14.32 0.36 2.93
N LEU A 45 -13.15 0.20 3.52
CA LEU A 45 -12.98 -0.01 4.96
C LEU A 45 -12.51 1.31 5.60
N VAL A 46 -13.37 1.90 6.43
CA VAL A 46 -13.12 3.21 7.04
C VAL A 46 -12.49 3.10 8.43
N PRO A 47 -11.71 4.09 8.89
CA PRO A 47 -11.10 4.11 10.22
C PRO A 47 -12.12 3.88 11.33
N GLY A 48 -11.78 3.01 12.29
CA GLY A 48 -12.64 2.66 13.43
C GLY A 48 -13.73 1.64 13.10
N ALA A 49 -13.89 1.21 11.84
CA ALA A 49 -14.85 0.17 11.48
C ALA A 49 -14.51 -1.15 12.18
N LYS A 50 -15.52 -1.83 12.72
CA LYS A 50 -15.35 -3.15 13.34
C LYS A 50 -15.36 -4.23 12.27
N LEU A 51 -14.33 -5.08 12.26
CA LEU A 51 -14.24 -6.24 11.40
C LEU A 51 -14.57 -7.51 12.16
N THR A 52 -15.45 -8.35 11.58
CA THR A 52 -15.88 -9.60 12.19
C THR A 52 -15.32 -10.78 11.41
N GLU A 53 -14.50 -11.62 12.06
CA GLU A 53 -13.91 -12.81 11.42
C GLU A 53 -14.96 -13.70 10.74
N ALA A 54 -16.16 -13.81 11.33
CA ALA A 54 -17.22 -14.67 10.80
C ALA A 54 -17.79 -14.12 9.49
N THR A 55 -18.07 -12.83 9.43
CA THR A 55 -18.64 -12.17 8.24
C THR A 55 -17.65 -12.23 7.08
N ILE A 56 -16.38 -11.84 7.31
CA ILE A 56 -15.37 -11.86 6.26
C ILE A 56 -15.08 -13.29 5.78
N ALA A 57 -15.08 -14.27 6.68
CA ALA A 57 -14.89 -15.68 6.31
C ALA A 57 -16.03 -16.18 5.42
N GLU A 58 -17.26 -15.78 5.70
CA GLU A 58 -18.44 -16.10 4.90
C GLU A 58 -18.38 -15.44 3.53
N ASP A 59 -18.13 -14.12 3.49
CA ASP A 59 -18.07 -13.31 2.26
C ASP A 59 -16.99 -13.80 1.28
N LEU A 60 -15.81 -14.17 1.82
CA LEU A 60 -14.67 -14.63 1.02
C LEU A 60 -14.63 -16.17 0.79
N GLY A 61 -15.53 -16.93 1.41
CA GLY A 61 -15.56 -18.39 1.29
C GLY A 61 -14.34 -19.08 1.89
N VAL A 62 -13.77 -18.55 2.98
CA VAL A 62 -12.58 -19.08 3.65
C VAL A 62 -12.85 -19.47 5.10
N SER A 63 -11.88 -20.11 5.78
CA SER A 63 -12.02 -20.44 7.21
C SER A 63 -11.84 -19.19 8.08
N ARG A 64 -12.50 -19.15 9.26
CA ARG A 64 -12.26 -18.09 10.27
C ARG A 64 -10.81 -18.04 10.73
N ASN A 65 -10.11 -19.18 10.74
CA ASN A 65 -8.69 -19.23 11.11
C ASN A 65 -7.84 -18.49 10.06
N THR A 66 -8.14 -18.68 8.77
CA THR A 66 -7.50 -17.97 7.66
C THR A 66 -7.67 -16.45 7.79
N VAL A 67 -8.88 -15.99 8.11
CA VAL A 67 -9.15 -14.55 8.35
C VAL A 67 -8.39 -14.04 9.57
N ARG A 68 -8.29 -14.85 10.64
CA ARG A 68 -7.52 -14.47 11.84
C ARG A 68 -6.04 -14.32 11.58
N GLU A 69 -5.46 -15.16 10.73
CA GLU A 69 -4.07 -15.05 10.27
C GLU A 69 -3.87 -13.78 9.45
N ALA A 70 -4.77 -13.48 8.49
CA ALA A 70 -4.75 -12.23 7.73
C ALA A 70 -4.88 -10.99 8.63
N PHE A 71 -5.78 -11.02 9.61
CA PHE A 71 -5.90 -9.94 10.59
C PHE A 71 -4.64 -9.75 11.43
N ALA A 72 -3.91 -10.82 11.75
CA ALA A 72 -2.65 -10.72 12.48
C ALA A 72 -1.55 -10.05 11.62
N GLU A 73 -1.52 -10.36 10.32
CA GLU A 73 -0.63 -9.71 9.35
C GLU A 73 -0.92 -8.21 9.27
N LEU A 74 -2.18 -7.83 8.99
CA LEU A 74 -2.59 -6.42 8.88
C LEU A 74 -2.44 -5.63 10.19
N ALA A 75 -2.55 -6.31 11.34
CA ALA A 75 -2.25 -5.68 12.63
C ALA A 75 -0.73 -5.41 12.80
N GLY A 76 0.12 -6.29 12.27
CA GLY A 76 1.57 -6.06 12.17
C GLY A 76 1.92 -4.87 11.26
N GLU A 77 1.09 -4.60 10.25
CA GLU A 77 1.19 -3.46 9.33
C GLU A 77 0.50 -2.19 9.86
N ARG A 78 0.03 -2.18 11.10
CA ARG A 78 -0.71 -1.06 11.74
C ARG A 78 -2.04 -0.69 11.06
N LEU A 79 -2.53 -1.50 10.13
CA LEU A 79 -3.81 -1.26 9.44
C LEU A 79 -5.02 -1.69 10.27
N LEU A 80 -4.84 -2.66 11.15
CA LEU A 80 -5.86 -3.13 12.08
C LEU A 80 -5.39 -3.03 13.54
N ILE A 81 -6.33 -2.80 14.44
CA ILE A 81 -6.11 -2.79 15.91
C ILE A 81 -6.95 -3.89 16.55
N ARG A 82 -6.29 -4.79 17.28
CA ARG A 82 -6.97 -5.77 18.10
C ARG A 82 -7.25 -5.20 19.48
N GLN A 83 -8.51 -5.03 19.83
CA GLN A 83 -8.94 -4.61 21.17
C GLN A 83 -9.32 -5.83 22.00
N PRO A 84 -8.68 -6.07 23.17
CA PRO A 84 -9.01 -7.20 24.03
C PRO A 84 -10.51 -7.22 24.38
N ASN A 85 -11.15 -8.38 24.21
CA ASN A 85 -12.57 -8.63 24.45
C ASN A 85 -13.56 -7.81 23.62
N ARG A 86 -13.11 -6.98 22.67
CA ARG A 86 -13.95 -6.14 21.82
C ARG A 86 -13.91 -6.51 20.34
N GLY A 87 -12.81 -7.13 19.90
CA GLY A 87 -12.64 -7.58 18.53
C GLY A 87 -11.53 -6.85 17.75
N VAL A 88 -11.63 -6.86 16.45
CA VAL A 88 -10.68 -6.23 15.53
C VAL A 88 -11.34 -5.01 14.87
N TYR A 89 -10.60 -3.95 14.74
CA TYR A 89 -11.05 -2.68 14.18
C TYR A 89 -10.03 -2.16 13.18
N VAL A 90 -10.51 -1.44 12.16
CA VAL A 90 -9.64 -0.65 11.28
C VAL A 90 -8.92 0.40 12.12
N ALA A 91 -7.62 0.58 11.91
CA ALA A 91 -6.82 1.52 12.67
C ALA A 91 -7.33 2.97 12.48
N THR A 92 -7.19 3.75 13.54
CA THR A 92 -7.24 5.22 13.50
C THR A 92 -5.82 5.68 13.74
N LEU A 93 -5.22 6.33 12.76
CA LEU A 93 -3.83 6.74 12.82
C LEU A 93 -3.68 8.09 13.52
N GLU A 94 -2.56 8.28 14.20
CA GLU A 94 -2.23 9.51 14.92
C GLU A 94 -1.26 10.40 14.10
N ALA A 95 -1.22 11.69 14.41
CA ALA A 95 -0.40 12.66 13.69
C ALA A 95 1.09 12.29 13.61
N GLY A 96 1.66 11.72 14.67
CA GLY A 96 3.08 11.35 14.74
C GLY A 96 3.54 10.30 13.72
N ASP A 97 2.60 9.54 13.11
CA ASP A 97 2.94 8.54 12.10
C ASP A 97 3.12 9.16 10.70
N ILE A 98 2.59 10.39 10.46
CA ILE A 98 2.60 11.05 9.15
C ILE A 98 4.03 11.27 8.63
N HIS A 99 4.90 11.80 9.48
CA HIS A 99 6.29 12.09 9.09
C HIS A 99 7.05 10.82 8.65
N ASP A 100 6.86 9.72 9.38
CA ASP A 100 7.53 8.45 9.08
C ASP A 100 7.05 7.88 7.73
N VAL A 101 5.74 7.88 7.49
CA VAL A 101 5.13 7.46 6.22
C VAL A 101 5.68 8.29 5.04
N TYR A 102 5.71 9.62 5.17
CA TYR A 102 6.25 10.47 4.10
C TYR A 102 7.76 10.31 3.91
N THR A 103 8.50 9.95 4.96
CA THR A 103 9.92 9.62 4.85
C THR A 103 10.13 8.39 3.98
N VAL A 104 9.34 7.32 4.19
CA VAL A 104 9.36 6.11 3.34
C VAL A 104 8.94 6.46 1.91
N ARG A 105 7.86 7.22 1.72
CA ARG A 105 7.38 7.64 0.40
C ARG A 105 8.45 8.37 -0.40
N ARG A 106 9.10 9.37 0.19
CA ARG A 106 10.21 10.09 -0.47
C ARG A 106 11.33 9.15 -0.91
N ALA A 107 11.70 8.20 -0.05
CA ALA A 107 12.78 7.26 -0.35
C ALA A 107 12.45 6.34 -1.54
N ILE A 108 11.24 5.80 -1.60
CA ILE A 108 10.87 4.80 -2.61
C ILE A 108 10.29 5.41 -3.88
N GLU A 109 9.39 6.40 -3.79
CA GLU A 109 8.72 6.99 -4.95
C GLU A 109 9.68 7.85 -5.78
N VAL A 110 10.46 8.75 -5.14
CA VAL A 110 11.41 9.61 -5.85
C VAL A 110 12.53 8.79 -6.50
N SER A 111 13.01 7.74 -5.82
CA SER A 111 14.00 6.83 -6.41
C SER A 111 13.42 6.07 -7.61
N SER A 112 12.17 5.61 -7.52
CA SER A 112 11.52 4.84 -8.59
C SER A 112 11.27 5.70 -9.84
N ILE A 113 10.77 6.93 -9.68
CA ILE A 113 10.50 7.80 -10.83
C ILE A 113 11.79 8.25 -11.53
N ARG A 114 12.86 8.52 -10.78
CA ARG A 114 14.17 8.88 -11.34
C ARG A 114 14.86 7.73 -12.07
N ALA A 115 14.57 6.49 -11.67
CA ALA A 115 15.04 5.31 -12.42
C ALA A 115 14.34 5.17 -13.78
N GLY A 116 13.17 5.77 -13.95
CA GLY A 116 12.32 5.57 -15.12
C GLY A 116 11.73 4.16 -15.15
N GLY A 117 11.16 3.77 -16.29
CA GLY A 117 10.57 2.44 -16.46
C GLY A 117 10.31 2.12 -17.91
N SER A 118 9.79 0.92 -18.19
CA SER A 118 9.37 0.54 -19.52
C SER A 118 8.20 1.43 -20.02
N PRO A 119 7.99 1.57 -21.35
CA PRO A 119 6.88 2.34 -21.89
C PRO A 119 5.53 1.92 -21.33
N GLU A 120 5.32 0.63 -21.07
CA GLU A 120 4.09 0.08 -20.49
C GLU A 120 3.89 0.55 -19.04
N ARG A 121 4.98 0.68 -18.28
CA ARG A 121 4.94 1.21 -16.91
C ARG A 121 4.64 2.72 -16.89
N VAL A 122 5.25 3.47 -17.79
CA VAL A 122 4.95 4.90 -17.95
C VAL A 122 3.49 5.10 -18.37
N ALA A 123 2.97 4.28 -19.27
CA ALA A 123 1.56 4.31 -19.67
C ALA A 123 0.61 4.00 -18.48
N ALA A 124 1.02 3.15 -17.52
CA ALA A 124 0.23 2.90 -16.32
C ALA A 124 0.13 4.14 -15.42
N VAL A 125 1.21 4.95 -15.29
CA VAL A 125 1.16 6.23 -14.58
C VAL A 125 0.20 7.19 -15.27
N ARG A 126 0.24 7.26 -16.61
CA ARG A 126 -0.70 8.08 -17.41
C ARG A 126 -2.14 7.61 -17.20
N ALA A 127 -2.41 6.31 -17.20
CA ALA A 127 -3.75 5.75 -16.99
C ALA A 127 -4.35 6.21 -15.66
N ALA A 128 -3.57 6.23 -14.57
CA ALA A 128 -4.03 6.71 -13.27
C ALA A 128 -4.38 8.22 -13.28
N VAL A 129 -3.63 9.03 -14.03
CA VAL A 129 -3.98 10.46 -14.21
C VAL A 129 -5.29 10.62 -14.99
N GLU A 130 -5.49 9.86 -16.06
CA GLU A 130 -6.74 9.90 -16.83
C GLU A 130 -7.95 9.42 -16.01
N GLU A 131 -7.77 8.41 -15.18
CA GLU A 131 -8.77 7.97 -14.19
C GLU A 131 -9.16 9.14 -13.26
N GLY A 132 -8.19 9.86 -12.72
CA GLY A 132 -8.44 11.05 -11.90
C GLY A 132 -9.20 12.15 -12.64
N LYS A 133 -8.90 12.39 -13.92
CA LYS A 133 -9.65 13.36 -14.75
C LYS A 133 -11.10 12.95 -14.95
N LEU A 134 -11.37 11.66 -15.17
CA LEU A 134 -12.73 11.13 -15.30
C LEU A 134 -13.51 11.28 -13.98
N ALA A 135 -12.89 10.94 -12.86
CA ALA A 135 -13.48 11.10 -11.54
C ALA A 135 -13.79 12.59 -11.24
N ALA A 136 -12.86 13.50 -11.55
CA ALA A 136 -13.07 14.95 -11.41
C ALA A 136 -14.24 15.45 -12.24
N ALA A 137 -14.37 15.03 -13.50
CA ALA A 137 -15.47 15.40 -14.40
C ALA A 137 -16.83 14.88 -13.90
N ALA A 138 -16.83 13.74 -13.17
CA ALA A 138 -18.00 13.15 -12.55
C ALA A 138 -18.33 13.74 -11.16
N ASN A 139 -17.49 14.63 -10.60
CA ASN A 139 -17.52 15.09 -9.21
C ASN A 139 -17.44 13.91 -8.20
N ASP A 140 -16.71 12.86 -8.56
CA ASP A 140 -16.49 11.67 -7.76
C ASP A 140 -15.23 11.82 -6.90
N ASN A 141 -15.40 12.27 -5.65
CA ASN A 141 -14.29 12.47 -4.73
C ASN A 141 -13.65 11.15 -4.27
N GLU A 142 -14.41 10.06 -4.21
CA GLU A 142 -13.89 8.75 -3.86
C GLU A 142 -13.02 8.20 -4.98
N GLY A 143 -13.50 8.29 -6.22
CA GLY A 143 -12.73 7.94 -7.42
C GLY A 143 -11.48 8.79 -7.58
N LEU A 144 -11.51 10.09 -7.24
CA LEU A 144 -10.31 10.94 -7.20
C LEU A 144 -9.27 10.41 -6.20
N GLY A 145 -9.73 9.98 -5.03
CA GLY A 145 -8.85 9.37 -4.02
C GLY A 145 -8.21 8.08 -4.51
N SER A 146 -8.98 7.19 -5.13
CA SER A 146 -8.48 5.93 -5.70
C SER A 146 -7.50 6.17 -6.84
N ALA A 147 -7.81 7.07 -7.77
CA ALA A 147 -6.90 7.47 -8.86
C ALA A 147 -5.56 8.01 -8.33
N ASN A 148 -5.59 8.80 -7.25
CA ASN A 148 -4.37 9.27 -6.60
C ASN A 148 -3.54 8.13 -5.99
N GLN A 149 -4.19 7.13 -5.39
CA GLN A 149 -3.51 5.92 -4.90
C GLN A 149 -2.89 5.13 -6.05
N HIS A 150 -3.63 4.93 -7.15
CA HIS A 150 -3.14 4.25 -8.34
C HIS A 150 -1.93 4.97 -8.96
N PHE A 151 -1.94 6.31 -9.00
CA PHE A 151 -0.82 7.12 -9.48
C PHE A 151 0.46 6.85 -8.70
N HIS A 152 0.42 6.92 -7.37
CA HIS A 152 1.60 6.66 -6.53
C HIS A 152 2.06 5.20 -6.59
N GLY A 153 1.13 4.25 -6.66
CA GLY A 153 1.45 2.84 -6.88
C GLY A 153 2.14 2.60 -8.22
N ALA A 154 1.65 3.22 -9.29
CA ALA A 154 2.24 3.12 -10.63
C ALA A 154 3.65 3.74 -10.70
N ILE A 155 3.91 4.84 -9.97
CA ILE A 155 5.27 5.42 -9.85
C ILE A 155 6.24 4.40 -9.26
N VAL A 156 5.90 3.75 -8.15
CA VAL A 156 6.78 2.76 -7.53
C VAL A 156 6.96 1.53 -8.42
N ALA A 157 5.94 1.16 -9.18
CA ALA A 157 6.00 0.06 -10.14
C ALA A 157 6.99 0.31 -11.30
N LEU A 158 7.41 1.55 -11.57
CA LEU A 158 8.48 1.87 -12.53
C LEU A 158 9.79 1.14 -12.21
N ALA A 159 10.09 0.94 -10.93
CA ALA A 159 11.30 0.25 -10.47
C ALA A 159 11.28 -1.28 -10.69
N GLU A 160 10.19 -1.86 -11.18
CA GLU A 160 10.01 -3.30 -11.45
C GLU A 160 10.38 -4.23 -10.26
N SER A 161 10.18 -3.73 -9.03
CA SER A 161 10.49 -4.43 -7.79
C SER A 161 9.23 -4.86 -7.05
N ASN A 162 8.95 -6.17 -7.02
CA ASN A 162 7.82 -6.70 -6.25
C ASN A 162 7.90 -6.34 -4.75
N ARG A 163 9.12 -6.22 -4.18
CA ARG A 163 9.28 -5.82 -2.78
C ARG A 163 8.87 -4.37 -2.55
N LEU A 164 9.27 -3.45 -3.45
CA LEU A 164 8.84 -2.05 -3.36
C LEU A 164 7.35 -1.92 -3.56
N ASN A 165 6.76 -2.66 -4.50
CA ASN A 165 5.31 -2.68 -4.70
C ASN A 165 4.55 -3.16 -3.46
N THR A 166 5.06 -4.19 -2.75
CA THR A 166 4.46 -4.66 -1.49
C THR A 166 4.53 -3.59 -0.40
N ILE A 167 5.70 -2.95 -0.21
CA ILE A 167 5.87 -1.87 0.77
C ILE A 167 4.92 -0.70 0.42
N MET A 168 4.86 -0.32 -0.86
CA MET A 168 4.00 0.78 -1.29
C MET A 168 2.52 0.47 -1.07
N ALA A 169 2.06 -0.75 -1.32
CA ALA A 169 0.68 -1.15 -1.06
C ALA A 169 0.29 -0.99 0.42
N GLN A 170 1.19 -1.31 1.35
CA GLN A 170 1.00 -1.08 2.79
C GLN A 170 0.90 0.42 3.11
N ILE A 171 1.84 1.21 2.59
CA ILE A 171 1.87 2.67 2.77
C ILE A 171 0.61 3.33 2.20
N LEU A 172 0.15 2.91 1.02
CA LEU A 172 -1.06 3.47 0.41
C LEU A 172 -2.31 3.17 1.24
N ALA A 173 -2.46 1.95 1.75
CA ALA A 173 -3.55 1.59 2.64
C ALA A 173 -3.53 2.43 3.94
N GLU A 174 -2.35 2.62 4.54
CA GLU A 174 -2.15 3.47 5.70
C GLU A 174 -2.49 4.93 5.39
N MET A 175 -2.02 5.46 4.26
CA MET A 175 -2.33 6.83 3.82
C MET A 175 -3.83 7.06 3.62
N ARG A 176 -4.58 6.07 3.12
CA ARG A 176 -6.03 6.20 2.97
C ARG A 176 -6.74 6.43 4.31
N LEU A 177 -6.23 5.83 5.38
CA LEU A 177 -6.77 6.05 6.73
C LEU A 177 -6.52 7.48 7.23
N TYR A 178 -5.37 8.09 6.91
CA TYR A 178 -5.11 9.51 7.20
C TYR A 178 -6.03 10.43 6.41
N PHE A 179 -6.14 10.18 5.10
CA PHE A 179 -6.94 11.01 4.21
C PHE A 179 -8.44 10.94 4.47
N HIS A 180 -8.94 9.94 5.20
CA HIS A 180 -10.37 9.80 5.46
C HIS A 180 -10.99 11.08 6.07
N LYS A 181 -10.30 11.76 6.97
CA LYS A 181 -10.75 13.06 7.52
C LYS A 181 -10.68 14.19 6.47
N ALA A 182 -9.68 14.18 5.62
CA ALA A 182 -9.45 15.19 4.60
C ALA A 182 -10.42 15.07 3.42
N THR A 183 -10.88 13.84 3.09
CA THR A 183 -11.84 13.58 1.99
C THR A 183 -13.21 14.17 2.22
N MET A 184 -13.53 14.61 3.44
CA MET A 184 -14.75 15.38 3.72
C MET A 184 -14.73 16.79 3.09
N ASN A 185 -13.56 17.25 2.57
CA ASN A 185 -13.46 18.50 1.81
C ASN A 185 -13.53 18.19 0.30
N ALA A 186 -14.59 18.69 -0.35
CA ALA A 186 -14.92 18.39 -1.76
C ALA A 186 -13.83 18.75 -2.80
N HIS A 187 -12.83 19.57 -2.43
CA HIS A 187 -11.75 19.99 -3.33
C HIS A 187 -10.38 19.45 -2.96
N PHE A 188 -10.32 18.56 -1.98
CA PHE A 188 -9.03 18.08 -1.45
C PHE A 188 -8.14 17.42 -2.52
N TYR A 189 -8.71 16.61 -3.39
CA TYR A 189 -7.94 15.89 -4.42
C TYR A 189 -7.78 16.64 -5.74
N SER A 190 -8.58 17.69 -6.02
CA SER A 190 -8.53 18.41 -7.31
C SER A 190 -7.19 19.11 -7.53
N ASP A 191 -6.60 19.67 -6.47
CA ASP A 191 -5.31 20.37 -6.54
C ASP A 191 -4.16 19.39 -6.86
N TRP A 192 -4.23 18.19 -6.30
CA TRP A 192 -3.23 17.14 -6.53
C TRP A 192 -3.26 16.56 -7.93
N LEU A 193 -4.43 16.52 -8.59
CA LEU A 193 -4.57 16.01 -9.96
C LEU A 193 -3.76 16.84 -10.96
N ALA A 194 -3.75 18.17 -10.82
CA ALA A 194 -2.97 19.04 -11.68
C ALA A 194 -1.45 18.82 -11.53
N GLU A 195 -1.00 18.51 -10.32
CA GLU A 195 0.41 18.19 -10.06
C GLU A 195 0.77 16.80 -10.58
N ASN A 196 -0.09 15.81 -10.40
CA ASN A 196 0.09 14.47 -10.95
C ASN A 196 0.22 14.54 -12.51
N GLU A 197 -0.54 15.41 -13.18
CA GLU A 197 -0.41 15.66 -14.62
C GLU A 197 0.97 16.21 -14.98
N GLN A 198 1.49 17.19 -14.22
CA GLN A 198 2.81 17.77 -14.48
C GLN A 198 3.94 16.76 -14.27
N ILE A 199 3.84 15.95 -13.23
CA ILE A 199 4.82 14.87 -12.93
C ILE A 199 4.80 13.84 -14.06
N CYS A 200 3.60 13.40 -14.48
CA CYS A 200 3.43 12.44 -15.55
C CYS A 200 3.97 12.97 -16.89
N ALA A 201 3.69 14.23 -17.23
CA ALA A 201 4.19 14.86 -18.46
C ALA A 201 5.73 14.92 -18.50
N ALA A 202 6.38 15.25 -17.37
CA ALA A 202 7.84 15.22 -17.27
C ALA A 202 8.41 13.80 -17.43
N LEU A 203 7.76 12.79 -16.83
CA LEU A 203 8.13 11.38 -16.97
C LEU A 203 8.01 10.92 -18.45
N GLU A 204 6.92 11.23 -19.13
CA GLU A 204 6.70 10.89 -20.56
C GLU A 204 7.69 11.58 -21.49
N ALA A 205 8.14 12.79 -21.14
CA ALA A 205 9.17 13.52 -21.88
C ALA A 205 10.59 12.94 -21.64
N GLY A 206 10.75 11.97 -20.72
CA GLY A 206 12.06 11.43 -20.30
C GLY A 206 12.86 12.38 -19.41
N GLU A 207 12.23 13.42 -18.86
CA GLU A 207 12.84 14.41 -17.96
C GLU A 207 12.85 13.86 -16.51
N LEU A 208 13.54 12.72 -16.29
CA LEU A 208 13.43 11.93 -15.08
C LEU A 208 13.81 12.69 -13.80
N GLU A 209 14.88 13.49 -13.85
CA GLU A 209 15.28 14.33 -12.70
C GLU A 209 14.20 15.36 -12.36
N ARG A 210 13.65 16.03 -13.38
CA ARG A 210 12.57 16.99 -13.19
C ARG A 210 11.30 16.32 -12.63
N ALA A 211 10.93 15.16 -13.15
CA ALA A 211 9.81 14.40 -12.61
C ALA A 211 10.01 14.05 -11.13
N GLY A 212 11.23 13.63 -10.74
CA GLY A 212 11.61 13.36 -9.36
C GLY A 212 11.55 14.62 -8.47
N ASP A 213 12.01 15.77 -8.96
CA ASP A 213 11.97 17.03 -8.20
C ASP A 213 10.52 17.53 -7.99
N LEU A 214 9.67 17.42 -9.02
CA LEU A 214 8.25 17.73 -8.92
C LEU A 214 7.55 16.81 -7.90
N LEU A 215 7.83 15.51 -7.95
CA LEU A 215 7.28 14.55 -7.01
C LEU A 215 7.75 14.81 -5.57
N LEU A 216 9.03 15.11 -5.37
CA LEU A 216 9.57 15.47 -4.05
C LEU A 216 8.87 16.71 -3.47
N ALA A 217 8.68 17.74 -4.30
CA ALA A 217 7.98 18.95 -3.89
C ALA A 217 6.50 18.65 -3.55
N TYR A 218 5.83 17.82 -4.35
CA TYR A 218 4.48 17.31 -4.08
C TYR A 218 4.41 16.62 -2.71
N LEU A 219 5.29 15.65 -2.43
CA LEU A 219 5.28 14.89 -1.18
C LEU A 219 5.50 15.78 0.05
N ASN A 220 6.41 16.76 -0.06
CA ASN A 220 6.67 17.70 1.04
C ASN A 220 5.45 18.59 1.33
N ARG A 221 4.75 19.09 0.30
CA ARG A 221 3.52 19.88 0.50
C ARG A 221 2.39 19.04 1.08
N SER A 222 2.25 17.80 0.60
CA SER A 222 1.22 16.88 1.08
C SER A 222 1.44 16.54 2.56
N GLU A 223 2.70 16.30 2.99
CA GLU A 223 3.03 16.09 4.41
C GLU A 223 2.61 17.29 5.27
N GLN A 224 3.01 18.52 4.87
CA GLN A 224 2.67 19.75 5.59
C GLN A 224 1.15 19.94 5.71
N GLN A 225 0.41 19.66 4.64
CA GLN A 225 -1.05 19.78 4.64
C GLN A 225 -1.69 18.75 5.59
N GLN A 226 -1.18 17.51 5.60
CA GLN A 226 -1.69 16.48 6.51
C GLN A 226 -1.37 16.79 7.97
N ALA A 227 -0.16 17.25 8.28
CA ALA A 227 0.22 17.69 9.61
C ALA A 227 -0.73 18.81 10.12
N ALA A 228 -1.04 19.80 9.28
CA ALA A 228 -1.96 20.87 9.63
C ALA A 228 -3.41 20.39 9.90
N ILE A 229 -3.90 19.37 9.15
CA ILE A 229 -5.25 18.79 9.36
C ILE A 229 -5.32 18.00 10.67
N HIS A 230 -4.24 17.39 11.10
CA HIS A 230 -4.18 16.55 12.30
C HIS A 230 -3.73 17.31 13.55
N GLY A 231 -3.39 18.61 13.44
CA GLY A 231 -3.15 19.51 14.56
C GLY A 231 -1.71 19.51 15.09
N GLU A 232 -0.74 19.21 14.23
CA GLU A 232 0.69 19.46 14.51
C GLU A 232 1.13 20.85 14.11
#